data_b9985236c6ea66ad55e0c9d299f7350f
#
_entry.id   b9985236c6ea66ad55e0c9d299f7350f
#
_cell.length_a   1.000
_cell.length_b   1.000
_cell.length_c   1.000
_cell.angle_alpha   90.00
_cell.angle_beta   90.00
_cell.angle_gamma   90.00
#
_symmetry.space_group_name_H-M   'P 1'
#
loop_
_entity.id
_entity.type
_entity.pdbx_description
1 polymer ?
#
loop_
_entity_poly.entity_id
_entity_poly.type
_entity_poly.pdbx_seq_one_letter_code
_entity_poly.pdbx_strand_id
1 'polypeptide(L)'
;MLSATLFIFCVSWLHVRAETVSTRYGDIEGLVTSYPNVSGPFKSVSKFLGVPFAAPPTGELRFKAPQPPKAWKPKVHSAKTHGSICLQSKLIELFFKPVIMTPNFNYSEDCLYLDIYSPNTSLSLPVMVYIHGGGYIVGGAVTSPSDILALQGVVVVIIQYRLGPFGFLTTGDSAAPGNYGMLDQVQALKWVSENIANFGGNPSKVTIFGQSAGGSSVALHVLSPRSRDFFHQAIAESGVELSSFATQPTSFGLGITKELAQKLNCGSNDHYAMVSCIHNKRASDIQKAAESIRVDHSTYLSWAPVVDKNFLLETPQSLKMKGDFKQIPLIISFTSNEGAMAVGALASDSFGLNESLDDGVSPTFFKTYLAKFAHARDSR
;
A
#
# COMPACT_ATOMS: atom_id res chain seq x y z
N MET A 1 61.40 18.21 -25.49
CA MET A 1 60.42 19.08 -24.91
C MET A 1 59.08 18.31 -24.95
N LEU A 2 58.70 17.65 -23.84
CA LEU A 2 57.38 16.99 -23.73
C LEU A 2 56.42 17.99 -23.07
N SER A 3 55.37 18.36 -23.83
CA SER A 3 54.26 19.18 -23.33
C SER A 3 53.30 18.27 -22.56
N ALA A 4 53.19 18.43 -21.25
CA ALA A 4 52.21 17.77 -20.41
C ALA A 4 50.88 18.55 -20.49
N THR A 5 49.91 18.01 -21.22
CA THR A 5 48.52 18.54 -21.29
C THR A 5 47.79 18.09 -20.04
N LEU A 6 47.55 19.01 -19.12
CA LEU A 6 46.79 18.80 -17.90
C LEU A 6 45.29 18.72 -18.24
N PHE A 7 44.71 17.52 -18.22
CA PHE A 7 43.26 17.35 -18.32
C PHE A 7 42.63 17.66 -16.96
N ILE A 8 42.05 18.84 -16.85
CA ILE A 8 41.20 19.21 -15.70
C ILE A 8 39.87 18.49 -15.90
N PHE A 9 39.68 17.39 -15.17
CA PHE A 9 38.35 16.76 -15.01
C PHE A 9 37.52 17.72 -14.14
N CYS A 10 36.61 18.47 -14.78
CA CYS A 10 35.53 19.15 -14.10
C CYS A 10 34.55 18.09 -13.57
N VAL A 11 34.78 17.60 -12.34
CA VAL A 11 33.79 16.85 -11.60
C VAL A 11 32.70 17.85 -11.25
N SER A 12 31.62 17.85 -12.03
CA SER A 12 30.41 18.57 -11.67
C SER A 12 29.84 17.92 -10.40
N TRP A 13 30.11 18.52 -9.26
CA TRP A 13 29.48 18.19 -8.01
C TRP A 13 27.96 18.38 -8.19
N LEU A 14 27.20 17.32 -8.26
CA LEU A 14 25.76 17.35 -8.08
C LEU A 14 25.52 17.93 -6.68
N HIS A 15 25.24 19.21 -6.61
CA HIS A 15 24.83 19.87 -5.38
C HIS A 15 23.45 19.35 -5.01
N VAL A 16 23.39 18.29 -4.20
CA VAL A 16 22.15 17.86 -3.58
C VAL A 16 21.81 18.90 -2.53
N ARG A 17 20.85 19.77 -2.86
CA ARG A 17 20.35 20.78 -1.95
C ARG A 17 19.42 20.10 -0.95
N ALA A 18 19.60 20.38 0.34
CA ALA A 18 18.65 20.00 1.37
C ALA A 18 17.53 21.04 1.45
N GLU A 19 16.32 20.59 1.78
CA GLU A 19 15.18 21.44 2.09
C GLU A 19 14.54 20.99 3.40
N THR A 20 14.21 21.96 4.27
CA THR A 20 13.62 21.68 5.58
C THR A 20 12.23 22.28 5.66
N VAL A 21 11.28 21.47 6.12
CA VAL A 21 9.87 21.83 6.33
C VAL A 21 9.50 21.56 7.79
N SER A 22 8.83 22.53 8.43
CA SER A 22 8.36 22.38 9.81
C SER A 22 6.97 21.78 9.85
N THR A 23 6.76 20.79 10.73
CA THR A 23 5.47 20.19 11.02
C THR A 23 5.14 20.31 12.51
N ARG A 24 3.93 19.97 12.89
CA ARG A 24 3.56 19.94 14.33
C ARG A 24 4.38 18.92 15.11
N TYR A 25 4.96 17.92 14.48
CA TYR A 25 5.76 16.87 15.12
C TYR A 25 7.25 17.22 15.21
N GLY A 26 7.73 18.16 14.40
CA GLY A 26 9.12 18.59 14.31
C GLY A 26 9.51 18.91 12.88
N ASP A 27 10.75 19.32 12.69
CA ASP A 27 11.29 19.63 11.37
C ASP A 27 11.65 18.35 10.62
N ILE A 28 11.49 18.42 9.30
CA ILE A 28 11.77 17.32 8.36
C ILE A 28 12.70 17.86 7.29
N GLU A 29 13.87 17.21 7.13
CA GLU A 29 14.85 17.57 6.12
C GLU A 29 14.82 16.56 4.97
N GLY A 30 14.51 17.04 3.76
CA GLY A 30 14.48 16.29 2.50
C GLY A 30 15.60 16.65 1.54
N LEU A 31 15.48 16.18 0.30
CA LEU A 31 16.42 16.38 -0.80
C LEU A 31 15.74 17.08 -1.96
N VAL A 32 16.44 18.00 -2.63
CA VAL A 32 15.99 18.60 -3.90
C VAL A 32 16.72 17.95 -5.06
N THR A 33 15.95 17.44 -6.03
CA THR A 33 16.47 16.84 -7.26
C THR A 33 16.03 17.68 -8.45
N SER A 34 16.96 17.99 -9.37
CA SER A 34 16.70 18.78 -10.58
C SER A 34 16.53 17.89 -11.80
N TYR A 35 15.58 18.24 -12.67
CA TYR A 35 15.21 17.54 -13.91
C TYR A 35 15.15 18.53 -15.08
N PRO A 36 16.26 19.13 -15.51
CA PRO A 36 16.27 20.24 -16.47
C PRO A 36 15.67 19.87 -17.84
N ASN A 37 15.80 18.60 -18.24
CA ASN A 37 15.38 18.10 -19.54
C ASN A 37 13.98 17.45 -19.57
N VAL A 38 13.28 17.40 -18.43
CA VAL A 38 11.93 16.85 -18.35
C VAL A 38 10.91 17.91 -18.74
N SER A 39 9.91 17.55 -19.56
CA SER A 39 8.78 18.41 -19.89
C SER A 39 7.90 18.65 -18.65
N GLY A 40 7.38 19.86 -18.50
CA GLY A 40 6.49 20.23 -17.39
C GLY A 40 6.74 21.63 -16.88
N PRO A 41 5.84 22.16 -16.06
CA PRO A 41 5.93 23.52 -15.52
C PRO A 41 7.04 23.68 -14.45
N PHE A 42 7.46 22.58 -13.84
CA PHE A 42 8.51 22.54 -12.82
C PHE A 42 9.73 21.76 -13.31
N LYS A 43 10.90 22.07 -12.77
CA LYS A 43 12.20 21.48 -13.15
C LYS A 43 12.95 20.89 -11.97
N SER A 44 12.37 20.93 -10.78
CA SER A 44 12.93 20.34 -9.57
C SER A 44 11.83 19.79 -8.68
N VAL A 45 12.17 18.81 -7.87
CA VAL A 45 11.28 18.17 -6.90
C VAL A 45 12.01 18.11 -5.56
N SER A 46 11.37 18.61 -4.51
CA SER A 46 11.75 18.39 -3.12
C SER A 46 11.16 17.05 -2.68
N LYS A 47 12.01 16.14 -2.28
CA LYS A 47 11.64 14.78 -1.86
C LYS A 47 11.83 14.63 -0.36
N PHE A 48 10.79 14.22 0.32
CA PHE A 48 10.81 13.88 1.74
C PHE A 48 10.40 12.41 1.86
N LEU A 49 11.40 11.54 2.00
CA LEU A 49 11.24 10.09 1.95
C LEU A 49 11.28 9.50 3.36
N GLY A 50 10.37 8.57 3.68
CA GLY A 50 10.34 7.92 4.99
C GLY A 50 9.84 8.83 6.11
N VAL A 51 8.85 9.66 5.85
CA VAL A 51 8.22 10.52 6.87
C VAL A 51 7.25 9.70 7.72
N PRO A 52 7.40 9.61 9.06
CA PRO A 52 6.51 8.83 9.90
C PRO A 52 5.14 9.52 10.03
N PHE A 53 4.07 8.84 9.66
CA PHE A 53 2.70 9.34 9.80
C PHE A 53 1.95 8.69 10.98
N ALA A 54 2.51 7.63 11.55
CA ALA A 54 1.99 6.93 12.71
C ALA A 54 3.12 6.45 13.63
N ALA A 55 2.79 6.10 14.85
CA ALA A 55 3.70 5.40 15.76
C ALA A 55 4.00 4.00 15.18
N PRO A 56 5.22 3.47 15.37
CA PRO A 56 5.56 2.11 14.97
C PRO A 56 4.54 1.10 15.51
N PRO A 57 3.89 0.27 14.66
CA PRO A 57 2.87 -0.68 15.07
C PRO A 57 3.50 -1.97 15.62
N THR A 58 4.44 -1.83 16.53
CA THR A 58 5.23 -2.89 17.15
C THR A 58 4.84 -3.12 18.61
N GLY A 59 5.24 -4.25 19.19
CA GLY A 59 4.95 -4.57 20.58
C GLY A 59 3.45 -4.45 20.87
N GLU A 60 3.07 -3.68 21.87
CA GLU A 60 1.68 -3.49 22.30
C GLU A 60 0.76 -2.89 21.22
N LEU A 61 1.32 -2.28 20.17
CA LEU A 61 0.54 -1.72 19.05
C LEU A 61 0.35 -2.70 17.88
N ARG A 62 0.98 -3.89 17.93
CA ARG A 62 0.72 -4.95 16.94
C ARG A 62 -0.76 -5.35 16.99
N PHE A 63 -1.39 -5.54 15.83
CA PHE A 63 -2.83 -5.85 15.69
C PHE A 63 -3.76 -4.85 16.39
N LYS A 64 -3.35 -3.58 16.47
CA LYS A 64 -4.19 -2.48 16.95
C LYS A 64 -4.30 -1.37 15.92
N ALA A 65 -5.32 -0.53 16.07
CA ALA A 65 -5.46 0.68 15.28
C ALA A 65 -4.20 1.56 15.41
N PRO A 66 -3.76 2.24 14.32
CA PRO A 66 -2.60 3.10 14.36
C PRO A 66 -2.78 4.26 15.33
N GLN A 67 -1.67 4.70 15.93
CA GLN A 67 -1.62 5.88 16.77
C GLN A 67 -0.83 6.97 16.06
N PRO A 68 -1.12 8.27 16.29
CA PRO A 68 -0.30 9.36 15.77
C PRO A 68 1.18 9.18 16.12
N PRO A 69 2.11 9.67 15.29
CA PRO A 69 3.54 9.58 15.59
C PRO A 69 3.86 10.44 16.83
N LYS A 70 4.89 10.04 17.57
CA LYS A 70 5.45 10.88 18.62
C LYS A 70 6.20 12.05 18.00
N ALA A 71 6.05 13.24 18.60
CA ALA A 71 6.84 14.39 18.17
C ALA A 71 8.34 14.12 18.37
N TRP A 72 9.14 14.53 17.41
CA TRP A 72 10.61 14.39 17.44
C TRP A 72 11.33 15.68 17.77
N LYS A 73 10.60 16.79 18.04
CA LYS A 73 11.19 18.04 18.51
C LYS A 73 12.08 17.80 19.72
N PRO A 74 13.24 18.50 19.85
CA PRO A 74 13.78 19.53 18.94
C PRO A 74 14.64 18.95 17.79
N LYS A 75 14.67 17.64 17.58
CA LYS A 75 15.46 16.99 16.53
C LYS A 75 14.84 17.25 15.15
N VAL A 76 15.70 17.28 14.11
CA VAL A 76 15.26 17.28 12.71
C VAL A 76 15.18 15.83 12.26
N HIS A 77 14.04 15.42 11.68
CA HIS A 77 13.88 14.11 11.06
C HIS A 77 14.53 14.12 9.66
N SER A 78 15.48 13.23 9.43
CA SER A 78 16.12 13.07 8.11
C SER A 78 15.21 12.22 7.21
N ALA A 79 14.57 12.88 6.24
CA ALA A 79 13.68 12.27 5.25
C ALA A 79 14.38 12.17 3.88
N LYS A 80 15.61 11.67 3.84
CA LYS A 80 16.47 11.57 2.65
C LYS A 80 16.46 10.17 2.02
N THR A 81 15.90 9.19 2.71
CA THR A 81 15.79 7.79 2.27
C THR A 81 14.41 7.24 2.61
N HIS A 82 13.93 6.30 1.80
CA HIS A 82 12.68 5.61 2.10
C HIS A 82 12.70 4.96 3.48
N GLY A 83 11.56 4.95 4.16
CA GLY A 83 11.37 4.15 5.36
C GLY A 83 11.35 2.64 5.06
N SER A 84 11.38 1.83 6.10
CA SER A 84 11.25 0.37 5.95
C SER A 84 9.92 0.03 5.28
N ILE A 85 9.94 -1.01 4.45
CA ILE A 85 8.73 -1.58 3.85
C ILE A 85 8.04 -2.48 4.88
N CYS A 86 6.71 -2.50 4.88
CA CYS A 86 5.97 -3.39 5.77
C CYS A 86 6.30 -4.86 5.52
N LEU A 87 6.30 -5.66 6.59
CA LEU A 87 6.58 -7.10 6.50
C LEU A 87 5.67 -7.76 5.48
N GLN A 88 6.27 -8.51 4.57
CA GLN A 88 5.61 -9.13 3.44
C GLN A 88 6.46 -10.25 2.84
N SER A 89 5.89 -11.02 1.91
CA SER A 89 6.63 -12.00 1.15
C SER A 89 7.67 -11.34 0.24
N LYS A 90 8.81 -12.01 0.05
CA LYS A 90 9.82 -11.61 -0.93
C LYS A 90 9.33 -11.69 -2.38
N LEU A 91 8.10 -12.11 -2.60
CA LEU A 91 7.47 -12.10 -3.92
C LEU A 91 7.52 -10.70 -4.57
N ILE A 92 7.52 -9.64 -3.76
CA ILE A 92 7.65 -8.26 -4.26
C ILE A 92 8.96 -8.08 -5.06
N GLU A 93 10.04 -8.70 -4.61
CA GLU A 93 11.34 -8.61 -5.30
C GLU A 93 11.26 -9.22 -6.70
N LEU A 94 10.48 -10.30 -6.87
CA LEU A 94 10.31 -10.96 -8.15
C LEU A 94 9.56 -10.09 -9.16
N PHE A 95 8.49 -9.42 -8.71
CA PHE A 95 7.65 -8.58 -9.58
C PHE A 95 8.24 -7.20 -9.88
N PHE A 96 8.95 -6.61 -8.94
CA PHE A 96 9.40 -5.21 -9.04
C PHE A 96 10.91 -5.05 -9.22
N LYS A 97 11.71 -6.11 -9.03
CA LYS A 97 13.17 -6.06 -9.20
C LYS A 97 13.63 -5.47 -10.54
N PRO A 98 12.95 -5.72 -11.68
CA PRO A 98 13.34 -5.10 -12.94
C PRO A 98 13.09 -3.57 -13.00
N VAL A 99 12.21 -3.05 -12.15
CA VAL A 99 11.77 -1.65 -12.17
C VAL A 99 12.45 -0.84 -11.04
N ILE A 100 12.90 -1.52 -9.98
CA ILE A 100 13.42 -0.86 -8.79
C ILE A 100 14.95 -0.98 -8.78
N MET A 101 15.60 0.16 -8.88
CA MET A 101 17.08 0.25 -8.87
C MET A 101 17.71 0.08 -7.47
N THR A 102 16.92 -0.15 -6.42
CA THR A 102 17.44 -0.32 -5.05
C THR A 102 17.65 -1.79 -4.72
N PRO A 103 18.88 -2.23 -4.45
CA PRO A 103 19.20 -3.65 -4.33
C PRO A 103 18.77 -4.31 -3.00
N ASN A 104 18.39 -3.54 -1.98
CA ASN A 104 18.07 -4.08 -0.65
C ASN A 104 16.82 -3.40 -0.07
N PHE A 105 15.74 -4.17 0.09
CA PHE A 105 14.58 -3.75 0.85
C PHE A 105 14.78 -4.05 2.35
N ASN A 106 14.54 -3.04 3.18
CA ASN A 106 14.46 -3.24 4.63
C ASN A 106 13.01 -3.51 5.02
N TYR A 107 12.70 -4.74 5.42
CA TYR A 107 11.36 -5.14 5.87
C TYR A 107 11.26 -5.03 7.38
N SER A 108 10.22 -4.38 7.88
CA SER A 108 10.01 -4.19 9.31
C SER A 108 8.51 -4.11 9.64
N GLU A 109 8.14 -4.38 10.90
CA GLU A 109 6.84 -3.97 11.43
C GLU A 109 6.79 -2.44 11.61
N ASP A 110 7.92 -1.79 11.91
CA ASP A 110 8.06 -0.33 11.90
C ASP A 110 8.15 0.16 10.45
N CYS A 111 6.99 0.38 9.83
CA CYS A 111 6.84 0.64 8.40
C CYS A 111 5.80 1.72 8.05
N LEU A 112 5.18 2.36 9.03
CA LEU A 112 4.14 3.36 8.78
C LEU A 112 4.73 4.72 8.41
N TYR A 113 5.33 4.75 7.24
CA TYR A 113 5.98 5.90 6.62
C TYR A 113 5.26 6.30 5.33
N LEU A 114 5.41 7.56 4.96
CA LEU A 114 5.00 8.07 3.65
C LEU A 114 6.15 8.83 2.99
N ASP A 115 6.09 8.94 1.67
CA ASP A 115 7.00 9.72 0.85
C ASP A 115 6.26 10.89 0.23
N ILE A 116 6.88 12.07 0.20
CA ILE A 116 6.31 13.29 -0.38
C ILE A 116 7.22 13.80 -1.49
N TYR A 117 6.62 14.08 -2.64
CA TYR A 117 7.26 14.67 -3.80
C TYR A 117 6.58 16.01 -4.09
N SER A 118 7.26 17.11 -3.79
CA SER A 118 6.74 18.46 -3.98
C SER A 118 7.56 19.23 -5.01
N PRO A 119 6.94 19.77 -6.06
CA PRO A 119 7.66 20.62 -7.01
C PRO A 119 7.97 22.01 -6.45
N ASN A 120 7.24 22.45 -5.42
CA ASN A 120 7.47 23.71 -4.74
C ASN A 120 6.72 23.77 -3.40
N THR A 121 7.47 23.81 -2.30
CA THR A 121 6.93 23.79 -0.93
C THR A 121 6.26 25.11 -0.50
N SER A 122 6.40 26.18 -1.27
CA SER A 122 5.82 27.50 -0.96
C SER A 122 4.49 27.79 -1.68
N LEU A 123 4.03 26.85 -2.53
CA LEU A 123 2.77 27.00 -3.27
C LEU A 123 1.60 26.32 -2.53
N SER A 124 0.43 26.32 -3.17
CA SER A 124 -0.78 25.60 -2.71
C SER A 124 -1.31 24.75 -3.87
N LEU A 125 -0.60 23.67 -4.19
CA LEU A 125 -0.83 22.80 -5.34
C LEU A 125 -1.85 21.70 -5.00
N PRO A 126 -2.56 21.15 -5.98
CA PRO A 126 -3.34 19.94 -5.78
C PRO A 126 -2.48 18.81 -5.22
N VAL A 127 -3.07 17.94 -4.42
CA VAL A 127 -2.40 16.81 -3.77
C VAL A 127 -2.93 15.51 -4.35
N MET A 128 -2.05 14.58 -4.69
CA MET A 128 -2.38 13.24 -5.11
C MET A 128 -1.79 12.23 -4.13
N VAL A 129 -2.63 11.44 -3.46
CA VAL A 129 -2.21 10.43 -2.48
C VAL A 129 -2.35 9.05 -3.09
N TYR A 130 -1.22 8.38 -3.31
CA TYR A 130 -1.17 7.04 -3.89
C TYR A 130 -1.25 5.96 -2.82
N ILE A 131 -2.15 5.01 -3.04
CA ILE A 131 -2.31 3.79 -2.25
C ILE A 131 -1.86 2.62 -3.12
N HIS A 132 -0.76 1.98 -2.76
CA HIS A 132 -0.19 0.90 -3.57
C HIS A 132 -1.08 -0.35 -3.57
N GLY A 133 -1.01 -1.11 -4.66
CA GLY A 133 -1.62 -2.43 -4.79
C GLY A 133 -0.75 -3.55 -4.20
N GLY A 134 -0.99 -4.77 -4.70
CA GLY A 134 -0.26 -5.97 -4.29
C GLY A 134 -1.09 -6.92 -3.42
N GLY A 135 -2.42 -6.96 -3.63
CA GLY A 135 -3.32 -7.94 -3.00
C GLY A 135 -3.36 -7.84 -1.48
N TYR A 136 -3.08 -6.68 -0.89
CA TYR A 136 -2.95 -6.48 0.57
C TYR A 136 -1.87 -7.33 1.24
N ILE A 137 -1.01 -8.00 0.48
CA ILE A 137 0.05 -8.89 0.99
C ILE A 137 1.46 -8.47 0.59
N VAL A 138 1.61 -7.67 -0.47
CA VAL A 138 2.88 -7.10 -0.93
C VAL A 138 2.71 -5.65 -1.36
N GLY A 139 3.80 -4.91 -1.51
CA GLY A 139 3.81 -3.54 -1.98
C GLY A 139 4.57 -2.60 -1.04
N GLY A 140 4.71 -1.34 -1.45
CA GLY A 140 5.37 -0.32 -0.65
C GLY A 140 5.68 0.95 -1.45
N ALA A 141 5.96 2.04 -0.76
CA ALA A 141 6.19 3.35 -1.36
C ALA A 141 7.36 3.37 -2.37
N VAL A 142 8.40 2.61 -2.09
CA VAL A 142 9.60 2.51 -2.93
C VAL A 142 9.33 2.00 -4.36
N THR A 143 8.19 1.34 -4.59
CA THR A 143 7.82 0.80 -5.91
C THR A 143 7.24 1.85 -6.87
N SER A 144 7.02 3.08 -6.40
CA SER A 144 6.27 4.09 -7.16
C SER A 144 6.94 5.47 -7.09
N PRO A 145 8.18 5.63 -7.61
CA PRO A 145 8.83 6.95 -7.65
C PRO A 145 7.99 7.94 -8.44
N SER A 146 7.71 9.12 -7.86
CA SER A 146 6.70 10.04 -8.37
C SER A 146 7.24 11.41 -8.77
N ASP A 147 8.54 11.51 -9.00
CA ASP A 147 9.20 12.75 -9.42
C ASP A 147 8.54 13.34 -10.67
N ILE A 148 8.33 12.51 -11.70
CA ILE A 148 7.81 12.98 -13.00
C ILE A 148 6.38 13.49 -12.89
N LEU A 149 5.55 12.82 -12.08
CA LEU A 149 4.17 13.27 -11.84
C LEU A 149 4.17 14.60 -11.07
N ALA A 150 5.03 14.74 -10.05
CA ALA A 150 5.14 15.99 -9.29
C ALA A 150 5.54 17.17 -10.17
N LEU A 151 6.44 16.97 -11.15
CA LEU A 151 6.84 18.02 -12.11
C LEU A 151 5.68 18.57 -12.94
N GLN A 152 4.53 17.88 -12.99
CA GLN A 152 3.31 18.36 -13.67
C GLN A 152 2.48 19.34 -12.82
N GLY A 153 2.94 19.71 -11.61
CA GLY A 153 2.31 20.73 -10.78
C GLY A 153 1.37 20.18 -9.71
N VAL A 154 1.66 18.99 -9.22
CA VAL A 154 0.95 18.37 -8.11
C VAL A 154 1.92 17.95 -7.01
N VAL A 155 1.49 17.99 -5.75
CA VAL A 155 2.21 17.34 -4.65
C VAL A 155 1.77 15.88 -4.62
N VAL A 156 2.72 14.94 -4.75
CA VAL A 156 2.42 13.51 -4.70
C VAL A 156 2.84 12.95 -3.35
N VAL A 157 1.95 12.20 -2.72
CA VAL A 157 2.20 11.49 -1.47
C VAL A 157 2.00 10.00 -1.71
N ILE A 158 2.96 9.18 -1.31
CA ILE A 158 2.85 7.72 -1.40
C ILE A 158 2.84 7.16 0.01
N ILE A 159 1.78 6.45 0.37
CA ILE A 159 1.63 5.93 1.73
C ILE A 159 1.97 4.45 1.80
N GLN A 160 2.47 4.02 2.96
CA GLN A 160 2.55 2.62 3.32
C GLN A 160 1.40 2.25 4.27
N TYR A 161 1.07 0.98 4.34
CA TYR A 161 0.09 0.42 5.27
C TYR A 161 0.45 -1.03 5.58
N ARG A 162 0.07 -1.53 6.76
CA ARG A 162 0.34 -2.92 7.17
C ARG A 162 -0.33 -3.90 6.22
N LEU A 163 0.39 -4.96 5.93
CA LEU A 163 0.05 -5.99 4.96
C LEU A 163 -0.14 -7.35 5.62
N GLY A 164 -0.75 -8.28 4.90
CA GLY A 164 -0.91 -9.66 5.34
C GLY A 164 -1.57 -9.77 6.71
N PRO A 165 -1.10 -10.68 7.58
CA PRO A 165 -1.67 -10.86 8.91
C PRO A 165 -1.54 -9.61 9.79
N PHE A 166 -0.47 -8.81 9.61
CA PHE A 166 -0.26 -7.61 10.42
C PHE A 166 -1.30 -6.51 10.14
N GLY A 167 -1.81 -6.46 8.90
CA GLY A 167 -2.81 -5.49 8.47
C GLY A 167 -4.26 -6.00 8.51
N PHE A 168 -4.48 -7.33 8.40
CA PHE A 168 -5.80 -7.85 8.10
C PHE A 168 -6.21 -9.11 8.89
N LEU A 169 -5.42 -9.52 9.89
CA LEU A 169 -5.83 -10.59 10.81
C LEU A 169 -7.14 -10.19 11.50
N THR A 170 -8.12 -11.12 11.51
CA THR A 170 -9.42 -10.88 12.13
C THR A 170 -9.97 -12.13 12.80
N THR A 171 -10.65 -11.93 13.92
CA THR A 171 -11.50 -12.94 14.56
C THR A 171 -12.99 -12.62 14.37
N GLY A 172 -13.30 -11.45 13.77
CA GLY A 172 -14.66 -10.98 13.57
C GLY A 172 -15.35 -10.45 14.83
N ASP A 173 -14.60 -10.33 15.91
CA ASP A 173 -15.04 -9.79 17.20
C ASP A 173 -14.02 -8.83 17.80
N SER A 174 -14.22 -8.44 19.05
CA SER A 174 -13.36 -7.48 19.74
C SER A 174 -11.95 -7.96 20.06
N ALA A 175 -11.67 -9.28 19.95
CA ALA A 175 -10.31 -9.80 20.13
C ALA A 175 -9.39 -9.36 18.99
N ALA A 176 -9.89 -9.38 17.74
CA ALA A 176 -9.22 -8.83 16.58
C ALA A 176 -10.28 -8.41 15.53
N PRO A 177 -10.76 -7.16 15.56
CA PRO A 177 -11.79 -6.70 14.61
C PRO A 177 -11.31 -6.67 13.16
N GLY A 178 -10.00 -6.58 12.90
CA GLY A 178 -9.41 -6.54 11.56
C GLY A 178 -9.21 -5.11 11.03
N ASN A 179 -8.96 -5.02 9.70
CA ASN A 179 -8.83 -3.76 8.95
C ASN A 179 -7.73 -2.80 9.44
N TYR A 180 -6.71 -3.27 10.15
CA TYR A 180 -5.64 -2.39 10.66
C TYR A 180 -4.90 -1.68 9.52
N GLY A 181 -4.68 -2.37 8.38
CA GLY A 181 -4.09 -1.77 7.19
C GLY A 181 -4.97 -0.67 6.58
N MET A 182 -6.32 -0.82 6.60
CA MET A 182 -7.23 0.24 6.16
C MET A 182 -7.21 1.43 7.12
N LEU A 183 -7.12 1.17 8.42
CA LEU A 183 -6.99 2.23 9.43
C LEU A 183 -5.64 2.96 9.33
N ASP A 184 -4.56 2.27 8.92
CA ASP A 184 -3.27 2.89 8.62
C ASP A 184 -3.40 3.90 7.46
N GLN A 185 -4.14 3.52 6.40
CA GLN A 185 -4.45 4.42 5.29
C GLN A 185 -5.27 5.64 5.76
N VAL A 186 -6.28 5.44 6.62
CA VAL A 186 -7.03 6.55 7.26
C VAL A 186 -6.10 7.48 8.03
N GLN A 187 -5.18 6.93 8.82
CA GLN A 187 -4.22 7.72 9.60
C GLN A 187 -3.26 8.51 8.69
N ALA A 188 -2.83 7.93 7.57
CA ALA A 188 -2.02 8.63 6.58
C ALA A 188 -2.78 9.78 5.92
N LEU A 189 -4.04 9.56 5.51
CA LEU A 189 -4.89 10.60 4.95
C LEU A 189 -5.15 11.74 5.94
N LYS A 190 -5.37 11.40 7.21
CA LYS A 190 -5.47 12.40 8.29
C LYS A 190 -4.17 13.18 8.44
N TRP A 191 -3.01 12.50 8.45
CA TRP A 191 -1.71 13.17 8.51
C TRP A 191 -1.52 14.13 7.34
N VAL A 192 -1.88 13.73 6.12
CA VAL A 192 -1.85 14.58 4.91
C VAL A 192 -2.71 15.82 5.11
N SER A 193 -3.96 15.66 5.55
CA SER A 193 -4.86 16.81 5.77
C SER A 193 -4.31 17.82 6.78
N GLU A 194 -3.55 17.36 7.76
CA GLU A 194 -3.00 18.18 8.85
C GLU A 194 -1.65 18.84 8.52
N ASN A 195 -0.88 18.29 7.56
CA ASN A 195 0.52 18.69 7.38
C ASN A 195 0.89 19.10 5.94
N ILE A 196 0.13 18.68 4.93
CA ILE A 196 0.58 18.79 3.52
C ILE A 196 0.72 20.24 3.05
N ALA A 197 0.04 21.19 3.69
CA ALA A 197 0.19 22.62 3.40
C ALA A 197 1.64 23.09 3.59
N ASN A 198 2.36 22.53 4.55
CA ASN A 198 3.76 22.87 4.80
C ASN A 198 4.70 22.37 3.68
N PHE A 199 4.23 21.43 2.88
CA PHE A 199 4.94 20.87 1.73
C PHE A 199 4.44 21.45 0.39
N GLY A 200 3.70 22.56 0.42
CA GLY A 200 3.16 23.23 -0.79
C GLY A 200 1.91 22.56 -1.37
N GLY A 201 1.27 21.64 -0.63
CA GLY A 201 0.02 21.00 -1.03
C GLY A 201 -1.21 21.72 -0.47
N ASN A 202 -2.32 21.65 -1.20
CA ASN A 202 -3.61 22.19 -0.76
C ASN A 202 -4.44 21.07 -0.09
N PRO A 203 -4.63 21.10 1.24
CA PRO A 203 -5.40 20.06 1.95
C PRO A 203 -6.89 20.01 1.55
N SER A 204 -7.41 21.04 0.87
CA SER A 204 -8.78 21.10 0.33
C SER A 204 -8.88 20.60 -1.12
N LYS A 205 -7.77 20.14 -1.73
CA LYS A 205 -7.71 19.61 -3.10
C LYS A 205 -6.94 18.29 -3.14
N VAL A 206 -7.41 17.31 -2.36
CA VAL A 206 -6.77 15.99 -2.24
C VAL A 206 -7.50 14.98 -3.11
N THR A 207 -6.78 14.34 -4.02
CA THR A 207 -7.22 13.19 -4.81
C THR A 207 -6.54 11.95 -4.26
N ILE A 208 -7.30 10.92 -3.87
CA ILE A 208 -6.74 9.60 -3.56
C ILE A 208 -6.75 8.74 -4.83
N PHE A 209 -5.69 8.00 -5.09
CA PHE A 209 -5.62 7.12 -6.25
C PHE A 209 -4.84 5.83 -5.94
N GLY A 210 -5.13 4.77 -6.69
CA GLY A 210 -4.46 3.49 -6.46
C GLY A 210 -4.86 2.44 -7.47
N GLN A 211 -4.02 1.41 -7.59
CA GLN A 211 -4.16 0.34 -8.55
C GLN A 211 -4.39 -1.00 -7.83
N SER A 212 -5.22 -1.91 -8.42
CA SER A 212 -5.49 -3.24 -7.87
C SER A 212 -6.08 -3.15 -6.45
N ALA A 213 -5.49 -3.80 -5.44
CA ALA A 213 -5.88 -3.66 -4.03
C ALA A 213 -5.84 -2.19 -3.56
N GLY A 214 -4.96 -1.35 -4.13
CA GLY A 214 -4.96 0.09 -3.90
C GLY A 214 -6.17 0.78 -4.50
N GLY A 215 -6.60 0.41 -5.71
CA GLY A 215 -7.85 0.89 -6.32
C GLY A 215 -9.07 0.47 -5.51
N SER A 216 -9.11 -0.79 -5.06
CA SER A 216 -10.16 -1.26 -4.13
C SER A 216 -10.15 -0.49 -2.82
N SER A 217 -8.96 -0.20 -2.25
CA SER A 217 -8.84 0.64 -1.05
C SER A 217 -9.42 2.03 -1.27
N VAL A 218 -9.10 2.68 -2.40
CA VAL A 218 -9.66 3.98 -2.80
C VAL A 218 -11.19 3.92 -2.81
N ALA A 219 -11.77 2.93 -3.46
CA ALA A 219 -13.22 2.77 -3.53
C ALA A 219 -13.86 2.46 -2.15
N LEU A 220 -13.17 1.69 -1.30
CA LEU A 220 -13.60 1.43 0.08
C LEU A 220 -13.52 2.70 0.96
N HIS A 221 -12.55 3.59 0.73
CA HIS A 221 -12.50 4.89 1.40
C HIS A 221 -13.69 5.79 1.03
N VAL A 222 -14.19 5.71 -0.21
CA VAL A 222 -15.41 6.43 -0.62
C VAL A 222 -16.62 5.98 0.20
N LEU A 223 -16.67 4.70 0.59
CA LEU A 223 -17.74 4.14 1.43
C LEU A 223 -17.53 4.40 2.92
N SER A 224 -16.28 4.50 3.38
CA SER A 224 -15.97 4.54 4.80
C SER A 224 -16.23 5.91 5.44
N PRO A 225 -17.01 5.98 6.52
CA PRO A 225 -17.18 7.24 7.27
C PRO A 225 -15.89 7.70 7.96
N ARG A 226 -14.86 6.82 8.11
CA ARG A 226 -13.60 7.11 8.79
C ARG A 226 -12.66 8.00 8.00
N SER A 227 -12.86 8.10 6.68
CA SER A 227 -11.94 8.80 5.77
C SER A 227 -12.58 9.89 4.93
N ARG A 228 -13.90 10.00 4.91
CA ARG A 228 -14.65 10.93 4.03
C ARG A 228 -14.18 12.38 4.09
N ASP A 229 -13.68 12.85 5.21
CA ASP A 229 -13.29 14.25 5.41
C ASP A 229 -11.88 14.58 4.89
N PHE A 230 -11.09 13.57 4.48
CA PHE A 230 -9.68 13.75 4.18
C PHE A 230 -9.34 13.81 2.68
N PHE A 231 -10.30 13.62 1.79
CA PHE A 231 -10.09 13.69 0.34
C PHE A 231 -11.31 14.24 -0.39
N HIS A 232 -11.15 14.66 -1.65
CA HIS A 232 -12.12 15.41 -2.42
C HIS A 232 -12.44 14.78 -3.77
N GLN A 233 -11.54 13.94 -4.29
CA GLN A 233 -11.63 13.23 -5.56
C GLN A 233 -10.98 11.85 -5.41
N ALA A 234 -11.32 10.92 -6.30
CA ALA A 234 -10.78 9.57 -6.27
C ALA A 234 -10.54 9.01 -7.68
N ILE A 235 -9.48 8.17 -7.81
CA ILE A 235 -9.17 7.42 -9.03
C ILE A 235 -8.91 5.96 -8.63
N ALA A 236 -9.73 5.03 -9.10
CA ALA A 236 -9.62 3.61 -8.84
C ALA A 236 -9.23 2.87 -10.11
N GLU A 237 -8.04 2.26 -10.13
CA GLU A 237 -7.45 1.61 -11.29
C GLU A 237 -7.41 0.10 -11.10
N SER A 238 -8.07 -0.67 -11.99
CA SER A 238 -8.08 -2.14 -11.97
C SER A 238 -8.47 -2.75 -10.61
N GLY A 239 -9.34 -2.05 -9.87
CA GLY A 239 -9.85 -2.49 -8.57
C GLY A 239 -10.88 -1.52 -8.03
N VAL A 240 -12.05 -2.05 -7.63
CA VAL A 240 -13.16 -1.31 -7.02
C VAL A 240 -13.68 -2.05 -5.80
N GLU A 241 -14.57 -1.44 -5.04
CA GLU A 241 -15.14 -2.00 -3.80
C GLU A 241 -15.93 -3.30 -3.99
N LEU A 242 -16.41 -3.56 -5.23
CA LEU A 242 -17.12 -4.80 -5.60
C LEU A 242 -16.23 -5.85 -6.26
N SER A 243 -14.94 -5.58 -6.42
CA SER A 243 -13.98 -6.61 -6.86
C SER A 243 -13.98 -7.77 -5.87
N SER A 244 -13.89 -9.00 -6.36
CA SER A 244 -13.94 -10.22 -5.52
C SER A 244 -12.86 -10.26 -4.44
N PHE A 245 -11.76 -9.56 -4.67
CA PHE A 245 -10.63 -9.46 -3.75
C PHE A 245 -10.67 -8.21 -2.84
N ALA A 246 -11.64 -7.29 -3.04
CA ALA A 246 -11.70 -6.03 -2.29
C ALA A 246 -12.03 -6.24 -0.82
N THR A 247 -12.94 -7.18 -0.54
CA THR A 247 -13.35 -7.57 0.81
C THR A 247 -13.56 -9.07 0.89
N GLN A 248 -13.52 -9.61 2.09
CA GLN A 248 -13.82 -11.02 2.36
C GLN A 248 -14.88 -11.16 3.46
N PRO A 249 -15.63 -12.28 3.48
CA PRO A 249 -16.49 -12.59 4.61
C PRO A 249 -15.69 -12.73 5.91
N THR A 250 -16.22 -12.17 7.00
CA THR A 250 -15.54 -12.24 8.31
C THR A 250 -15.30 -13.69 8.77
N SER A 251 -16.22 -14.61 8.44
CA SER A 251 -16.06 -16.05 8.74
C SER A 251 -14.88 -16.66 8.00
N PHE A 252 -14.63 -16.24 6.76
CA PHE A 252 -13.46 -16.67 5.99
C PHE A 252 -12.17 -16.15 6.63
N GLY A 253 -12.10 -14.84 6.96
CA GLY A 253 -10.96 -14.25 7.65
C GLY A 253 -10.66 -14.92 9.00
N LEU A 254 -11.70 -15.28 9.78
CA LEU A 254 -11.55 -16.07 11.01
C LEU A 254 -10.95 -17.46 10.71
N GLY A 255 -11.38 -18.11 9.63
CA GLY A 255 -10.82 -19.40 9.20
C GLY A 255 -9.32 -19.32 8.93
N ILE A 256 -8.88 -18.28 8.17
CA ILE A 256 -7.47 -18.01 7.89
C ILE A 256 -6.70 -17.70 9.19
N THR A 257 -7.29 -16.92 10.11
CA THR A 257 -6.67 -16.63 11.41
C THR A 257 -6.48 -17.89 12.26
N LYS A 258 -7.47 -18.80 12.26
CA LYS A 258 -7.35 -20.07 12.97
C LYS A 258 -6.27 -20.98 12.36
N GLU A 259 -6.16 -21.02 11.03
CA GLU A 259 -5.09 -21.76 10.35
C GLU A 259 -3.70 -21.19 10.72
N LEU A 260 -3.56 -19.86 10.71
CA LEU A 260 -2.33 -19.20 11.17
C LEU A 260 -2.00 -19.59 12.62
N ALA A 261 -3.01 -19.55 13.50
CA ALA A 261 -2.85 -19.93 14.90
C ALA A 261 -2.38 -21.39 15.06
N GLN A 262 -2.94 -22.34 14.30
CA GLN A 262 -2.50 -23.73 14.31
C GLN A 262 -1.04 -23.89 13.89
N LYS A 263 -0.62 -23.22 12.78
CA LYS A 263 0.77 -23.23 12.31
C LYS A 263 1.76 -22.63 13.32
N LEU A 264 1.29 -21.75 14.19
CA LEU A 264 2.08 -21.11 15.25
C LEU A 264 1.97 -21.80 16.62
N ASN A 265 1.25 -22.92 16.72
CA ASN A 265 0.91 -23.57 17.99
C ASN A 265 0.18 -22.62 18.97
N CYS A 266 -0.76 -21.84 18.45
CA CYS A 266 -1.59 -20.88 19.14
C CYS A 266 -3.10 -21.21 19.05
N GLY A 267 -3.44 -22.43 18.62
CA GLY A 267 -4.85 -22.83 18.45
C GLY A 267 -5.62 -22.76 19.77
N SER A 268 -6.76 -22.07 19.77
CA SER A 268 -7.67 -21.94 20.90
C SER A 268 -9.08 -21.64 20.41
N ASN A 269 -10.09 -22.07 21.16
CA ASN A 269 -11.48 -21.65 20.96
C ASN A 269 -11.75 -20.27 21.55
N ASP A 270 -10.94 -19.83 22.51
CA ASP A 270 -10.94 -18.46 23.02
C ASP A 270 -10.12 -17.57 22.07
N HIS A 271 -10.79 -16.66 21.38
CA HIS A 271 -10.17 -15.76 20.42
C HIS A 271 -9.17 -14.79 21.07
N TYR A 272 -9.40 -14.33 22.30
CA TYR A 272 -8.43 -13.49 23.01
C TYR A 272 -7.14 -14.25 23.33
N ALA A 273 -7.25 -15.49 23.81
CA ALA A 273 -6.09 -16.34 24.06
C ALA A 273 -5.32 -16.63 22.77
N MET A 274 -6.04 -16.94 21.68
CA MET A 274 -5.46 -17.17 20.36
C MET A 274 -4.69 -15.97 19.84
N VAL A 275 -5.32 -14.79 19.83
CA VAL A 275 -4.71 -13.54 19.35
C VAL A 275 -3.53 -13.13 20.24
N SER A 276 -3.65 -13.25 21.55
CA SER A 276 -2.56 -12.98 22.50
C SER A 276 -1.36 -13.90 22.25
N CYS A 277 -1.60 -15.18 21.98
CA CYS A 277 -0.53 -16.12 21.64
C CYS A 277 0.18 -15.70 20.33
N ILE A 278 -0.57 -15.38 19.26
CA ILE A 278 -0.01 -14.92 17.98
C ILE A 278 0.76 -13.61 18.17
N HIS A 279 0.19 -12.66 18.92
CA HIS A 279 0.81 -11.37 19.22
C HIS A 279 2.22 -11.52 19.81
N ASN A 280 2.44 -12.52 20.66
CA ASN A 280 3.71 -12.77 21.32
C ASN A 280 4.74 -13.56 20.47
N LYS A 281 4.37 -13.99 19.26
CA LYS A 281 5.32 -14.64 18.34
C LYS A 281 6.24 -13.63 17.67
N ARG A 282 7.43 -14.08 17.26
CA ARG A 282 8.32 -13.23 16.43
C ARG A 282 7.63 -12.90 15.12
N ALA A 283 7.79 -11.67 14.65
CA ALA A 283 7.20 -11.20 13.41
C ALA A 283 7.59 -12.07 12.20
N SER A 284 8.85 -12.53 12.14
CA SER A 284 9.34 -13.46 11.12
C SER A 284 8.61 -14.81 11.12
N ASP A 285 8.24 -15.32 12.30
CA ASP A 285 7.54 -16.59 12.41
C ASP A 285 6.07 -16.44 11.96
N ILE A 286 5.43 -15.31 12.32
CA ILE A 286 4.08 -14.97 11.85
C ILE A 286 4.08 -14.86 10.32
N GLN A 287 5.03 -14.13 9.75
CA GLN A 287 5.13 -13.93 8.30
C GLN A 287 5.35 -15.27 7.58
N LYS A 288 6.30 -16.08 8.04
CA LYS A 288 6.58 -17.41 7.46
C LYS A 288 5.38 -18.34 7.52
N ALA A 289 4.66 -18.35 8.65
CA ALA A 289 3.45 -19.17 8.81
C ALA A 289 2.34 -18.67 7.86
N ALA A 290 2.14 -17.37 7.74
CA ALA A 290 1.17 -16.78 6.84
C ALA A 290 1.43 -17.10 5.36
N GLU A 291 2.70 -17.08 4.91
CA GLU A 291 3.09 -17.45 3.55
C GLU A 291 2.84 -18.93 3.22
N SER A 292 2.76 -19.79 4.22
CA SER A 292 2.46 -21.22 4.05
C SER A 292 0.97 -21.54 3.98
N ILE A 293 0.09 -20.56 4.21
CA ILE A 293 -1.36 -20.71 4.08
C ILE A 293 -1.71 -20.72 2.60
N ARG A 294 -2.30 -21.81 2.14
CA ARG A 294 -2.80 -21.95 0.77
C ARG A 294 -4.31 -21.76 0.77
N VAL A 295 -4.78 -20.78 0.01
CA VAL A 295 -6.20 -20.58 -0.23
C VAL A 295 -6.54 -21.28 -1.54
N ASP A 296 -7.06 -22.50 -1.43
CA ASP A 296 -7.37 -23.32 -2.58
C ASP A 296 -8.67 -22.86 -3.22
N HIS A 297 -8.61 -22.56 -4.54
CA HIS A 297 -9.76 -22.20 -5.39
C HIS A 297 -10.69 -21.07 -4.87
N SER A 298 -10.23 -20.23 -3.95
CA SER A 298 -11.01 -19.11 -3.43
C SER A 298 -10.92 -17.89 -4.36
N THR A 299 -12.04 -17.17 -4.50
CA THR A 299 -12.06 -15.84 -5.11
C THR A 299 -11.58 -14.77 -4.14
N TYR A 300 -11.34 -15.12 -2.87
CA TYR A 300 -10.88 -14.22 -1.83
C TYR A 300 -9.37 -14.31 -1.66
N LEU A 301 -8.76 -13.21 -1.25
CA LEU A 301 -7.37 -13.20 -0.78
C LEU A 301 -7.30 -13.73 0.67
N SER A 302 -6.18 -14.34 1.05
CA SER A 302 -5.98 -14.80 2.44
C SER A 302 -6.16 -13.67 3.45
N TRP A 303 -5.70 -12.47 3.09
CA TRP A 303 -5.72 -11.28 3.94
C TRP A 303 -6.36 -10.13 3.16
N ALA A 304 -7.53 -9.71 3.56
CA ALA A 304 -8.28 -8.62 2.91
C ALA A 304 -9.18 -7.90 3.91
N PRO A 305 -9.68 -6.70 3.58
CA PRO A 305 -10.66 -6.00 4.39
C PRO A 305 -11.93 -6.82 4.66
N VAL A 306 -12.55 -6.57 5.82
CA VAL A 306 -13.80 -7.20 6.27
C VAL A 306 -14.81 -6.14 6.71
N VAL A 307 -16.07 -6.52 6.86
CA VAL A 307 -17.06 -5.67 7.53
C VAL A 307 -16.82 -5.74 9.04
N ASP A 308 -16.23 -4.68 9.59
CA ASP A 308 -15.78 -4.60 11.00
C ASP A 308 -16.63 -3.65 11.85
N LYS A 309 -17.67 -3.04 11.28
CA LYS A 309 -18.55 -2.04 11.92
C LYS A 309 -17.83 -0.76 12.36
N ASN A 310 -16.59 -0.57 11.94
CA ASN A 310 -15.77 0.61 12.25
C ASN A 310 -15.27 1.31 10.97
N PHE A 311 -14.45 0.64 10.17
CA PHE A 311 -14.02 1.13 8.86
C PHE A 311 -15.10 0.90 7.81
N LEU A 312 -15.67 -0.30 7.75
CA LEU A 312 -16.84 -0.66 6.93
C LEU A 312 -18.02 -1.02 7.82
N LEU A 313 -19.06 -0.21 7.77
CA LEU A 313 -20.27 -0.40 8.59
C LEU A 313 -21.12 -1.58 8.11
N GLU A 314 -21.15 -1.79 6.79
CA GLU A 314 -21.89 -2.84 6.10
C GLU A 314 -21.09 -3.32 4.88
N THR A 315 -21.63 -4.30 4.15
CA THR A 315 -21.01 -4.73 2.88
C THR A 315 -20.98 -3.57 1.88
N PRO A 316 -19.96 -3.48 1.01
CA PRO A 316 -19.89 -2.46 -0.02
C PRO A 316 -21.16 -2.37 -0.87
N GLN A 317 -21.73 -3.52 -1.23
CA GLN A 317 -22.98 -3.58 -1.98
C GLN A 317 -24.14 -2.93 -1.21
N SER A 318 -24.29 -3.22 0.09
CA SER A 318 -25.35 -2.64 0.91
C SER A 318 -25.22 -1.12 1.03
N LEU A 319 -24.00 -0.63 1.30
CA LEU A 319 -23.73 0.81 1.39
C LEU A 319 -24.06 1.53 0.08
N LYS A 320 -23.68 0.97 -1.06
CA LYS A 320 -24.04 1.52 -2.38
C LYS A 320 -25.54 1.53 -2.64
N MET A 321 -26.25 0.46 -2.35
CA MET A 321 -27.70 0.39 -2.53
C MET A 321 -28.44 1.42 -1.66
N LYS A 322 -27.90 1.74 -0.49
CA LYS A 322 -28.44 2.78 0.41
C LYS A 322 -28.02 4.20 0.03
N GLY A 323 -27.10 4.36 -0.92
CA GLY A 323 -26.50 5.66 -1.25
C GLY A 323 -25.56 6.20 -0.15
N ASP A 324 -25.11 5.34 0.78
CA ASP A 324 -24.21 5.73 1.87
C ASP A 324 -22.74 5.70 1.42
N PHE A 325 -22.38 6.68 0.62
CA PHE A 325 -21.02 6.90 0.15
C PHE A 325 -20.75 8.39 -0.09
N LYS A 326 -19.48 8.77 -0.13
CA LYS A 326 -19.11 10.16 -0.41
C LYS A 326 -19.38 10.51 -1.87
N GLN A 327 -20.17 11.56 -2.09
CA GLN A 327 -20.46 12.13 -3.43
C GLN A 327 -19.27 13.00 -3.88
N ILE A 328 -18.43 12.47 -4.79
CA ILE A 328 -17.22 13.15 -5.31
C ILE A 328 -16.98 12.77 -6.77
N PRO A 329 -16.19 13.58 -7.52
CA PRO A 329 -15.64 13.14 -8.79
C PRO A 329 -14.83 11.85 -8.63
N LEU A 330 -15.15 10.84 -9.44
CA LEU A 330 -14.55 9.52 -9.41
C LEU A 330 -14.17 9.07 -10.81
N ILE A 331 -12.93 8.68 -11.02
CA ILE A 331 -12.46 8.00 -12.22
C ILE A 331 -12.28 6.52 -11.87
N ILE A 332 -12.82 5.64 -12.72
CA ILE A 332 -12.61 4.20 -12.64
C ILE A 332 -12.02 3.74 -13.97
N SER A 333 -10.94 2.98 -13.93
CA SER A 333 -10.31 2.40 -15.11
C SER A 333 -9.95 0.94 -14.92
N PHE A 334 -9.82 0.23 -16.03
CA PHE A 334 -9.34 -1.15 -16.07
C PHE A 334 -8.65 -1.39 -17.41
N THR A 335 -7.76 -2.39 -17.45
CA THR A 335 -7.03 -2.75 -18.66
C THR A 335 -7.87 -3.65 -19.56
N SER A 336 -7.51 -3.72 -20.84
CA SER A 336 -8.20 -4.60 -21.81
C SER A 336 -8.05 -6.10 -21.50
N ASN A 337 -7.02 -6.48 -20.74
CA ASN A 337 -6.65 -7.87 -20.47
C ASN A 337 -6.42 -8.14 -18.97
N GLU A 338 -7.33 -7.74 -18.10
CA GLU A 338 -7.22 -7.92 -16.63
C GLU A 338 -6.95 -9.38 -16.22
N GLY A 339 -7.51 -10.35 -16.94
CA GLY A 339 -7.32 -11.78 -16.66
C GLY A 339 -5.93 -12.33 -16.97
N ALA A 340 -5.12 -11.63 -17.76
CA ALA A 340 -3.82 -12.16 -18.22
C ALA A 340 -2.86 -12.43 -17.06
N MET A 341 -2.83 -11.57 -16.05
CA MET A 341 -1.99 -11.77 -14.87
C MET A 341 -2.40 -13.02 -14.07
N ALA A 342 -3.71 -13.27 -13.94
CA ALA A 342 -4.21 -14.46 -13.26
C ALA A 342 -3.82 -15.74 -14.00
N VAL A 343 -3.93 -15.75 -15.33
CA VAL A 343 -3.51 -16.87 -16.18
C VAL A 343 -1.99 -17.08 -16.06
N GLY A 344 -1.20 -16.00 -16.07
CA GLY A 344 0.26 -16.07 -15.94
C GLY A 344 0.72 -16.61 -14.59
N ALA A 345 0.14 -16.14 -13.50
CA ALA A 345 0.46 -16.61 -12.15
C ALA A 345 0.13 -18.10 -11.95
N LEU A 346 -0.88 -18.60 -12.65
CA LEU A 346 -1.36 -19.99 -12.53
C LEU A 346 -0.60 -20.95 -13.45
N ALA A 347 -0.08 -20.45 -14.58
CA ALA A 347 0.73 -21.25 -15.46
C ALA A 347 2.15 -21.50 -14.91
N SER A 348 2.67 -20.58 -14.08
CA SER A 348 4.09 -20.64 -13.67
C SER A 348 4.39 -21.62 -12.54
N ASP A 349 3.47 -21.92 -11.61
CA ASP A 349 3.88 -22.60 -10.36
C ASP A 349 3.07 -23.83 -9.90
N SER A 350 1.86 -24.02 -10.40
CA SER A 350 0.96 -25.00 -9.74
C SER A 350 0.53 -26.17 -10.63
N PHE A 351 0.80 -26.12 -11.93
CA PHE A 351 0.19 -27.08 -12.88
C PHE A 351 1.17 -27.86 -13.75
N GLY A 352 2.49 -27.69 -13.59
CA GLY A 352 3.49 -28.42 -14.36
C GLY A 352 3.42 -28.13 -15.87
N LEU A 353 2.99 -26.95 -16.25
CA LEU A 353 2.88 -26.53 -17.63
C LEU A 353 4.18 -25.92 -18.11
N ASN A 354 4.89 -26.62 -18.97
CA ASN A 354 6.03 -26.14 -19.73
C ASN A 354 5.60 -25.30 -20.98
N GLU A 355 4.40 -24.72 -20.96
CA GLU A 355 3.94 -23.91 -22.10
C GLU A 355 4.42 -22.47 -21.92
N SER A 356 5.08 -21.93 -22.93
CA SER A 356 5.44 -20.51 -23.01
C SER A 356 4.15 -19.68 -23.09
N LEU A 357 4.01 -18.70 -22.22
CA LEU A 357 2.89 -17.76 -22.26
C LEU A 357 3.02 -16.76 -23.42
N ASP A 358 4.19 -16.66 -24.02
CA ASP A 358 4.48 -15.74 -25.13
C ASP A 358 3.68 -16.11 -26.40
N ASP A 359 3.35 -17.40 -26.57
CA ASP A 359 2.55 -17.93 -27.67
C ASP A 359 1.05 -18.07 -27.34
N GLY A 360 0.64 -17.68 -26.10
CA GLY A 360 -0.71 -17.84 -25.60
C GLY A 360 -0.96 -19.22 -24.97
N VAL A 361 -2.15 -19.41 -24.39
CA VAL A 361 -2.56 -20.68 -23.77
C VAL A 361 -3.46 -21.49 -24.71
N SER A 362 -3.31 -22.80 -24.69
CA SER A 362 -4.15 -23.66 -25.53
C SER A 362 -5.65 -23.53 -25.18
N PRO A 363 -6.58 -23.66 -26.16
CA PRO A 363 -8.02 -23.63 -25.89
C PRO A 363 -8.46 -24.68 -24.86
N THR A 364 -7.77 -25.81 -24.81
CA THR A 364 -8.04 -26.90 -23.83
C THR A 364 -7.66 -26.48 -22.42
N PHE A 365 -6.48 -25.85 -22.26
CA PHE A 365 -6.05 -25.30 -20.99
C PHE A 365 -7.02 -24.22 -20.50
N PHE A 366 -7.36 -23.25 -21.36
CA PHE A 366 -8.28 -22.17 -21.03
C PHE A 366 -9.67 -22.68 -20.60
N LYS A 367 -10.23 -23.66 -21.34
CA LYS A 367 -11.53 -24.29 -21.00
C LYS A 367 -11.48 -25.04 -19.68
N THR A 368 -10.44 -25.86 -19.47
CA THR A 368 -10.27 -26.61 -18.20
C THR A 368 -10.14 -25.67 -17.01
N TYR A 369 -9.46 -24.56 -17.23
CA TYR A 369 -9.23 -23.55 -16.22
C TYR A 369 -10.49 -22.75 -15.90
N LEU A 370 -11.20 -22.24 -16.93
CA LEU A 370 -12.50 -21.58 -16.77
C LEU A 370 -13.53 -22.48 -16.11
N ALA A 371 -13.55 -23.78 -16.41
CA ALA A 371 -14.45 -24.72 -15.77
C ALA A 371 -14.19 -24.82 -14.25
N LYS A 372 -12.92 -24.82 -13.81
CA LYS A 372 -12.58 -24.79 -12.38
C LYS A 372 -13.05 -23.52 -11.68
N PHE A 373 -12.96 -22.36 -12.34
CA PHE A 373 -13.48 -21.09 -11.82
C PHE A 373 -15.01 -21.02 -11.84
N ALA A 374 -15.66 -21.58 -12.86
CA ALA A 374 -17.11 -21.61 -12.96
C ALA A 374 -17.73 -22.51 -11.90
N HIS A 375 -17.18 -23.71 -11.67
CA HIS A 375 -17.65 -24.61 -10.63
C HIS A 375 -17.50 -24.06 -9.20
N ALA A 376 -16.54 -23.20 -8.95
CA ALA A 376 -16.42 -22.50 -7.67
C ALA A 376 -17.55 -21.48 -7.43
N ARG A 377 -18.29 -21.07 -8.48
CA ARG A 377 -19.47 -20.19 -8.38
C ARG A 377 -20.77 -20.92 -8.12
N ASP A 378 -20.94 -22.15 -8.62
CA ASP A 378 -22.19 -22.89 -8.53
C ASP A 378 -22.35 -23.66 -7.21
N SER A 379 -21.35 -23.67 -6.35
CA SER A 379 -21.37 -24.28 -5.02
C SER A 379 -21.72 -23.32 -3.88
N ARG A 380 -22.37 -22.20 -4.19
CA ARG A 380 -22.83 -21.19 -3.20
C ARG A 380 -24.34 -21.05 -3.18
#